data_4f2737af5fff7deebb5586d14f03a9e2
#
_entry.id   4f2737af5fff7deebb5586d14f03a9e2
#
_cell.length_a   1.000
_cell.length_b   1.000
_cell.length_c   1.000
_cell.angle_alpha   90.00
_cell.angle_beta   90.00
_cell.angle_gamma   90.00
#
_symmetry.space_group_name_H-M   'P 1'
#
loop_
_entity.id
_entity.type
_entity.pdbx_description
1 polymer ?
#
loop_
_entity_poly.entity_id
_entity_poly.type
_entity_poly.pdbx_seq_one_letter_code
_entity_poly.pdbx_strand_id
1 'polypeptide(L)'
;PTNGDLIADVAKLYDFGERVLDATYGRGRFWIKYRPPALVTNDLDPDAEADNHYDFRRLPWPNQSFDTVVFDPPYKLSGTPALGDFDDRYGLSRPQRWQDRMEMIADGAWECARVAKNLLLVKCQDQVVAGKVRWQTLTVIEAVAPVMELVDRFDMIGGSRPQPGDRPQRHARGRGSTLLGFQRRGG
;
A
#
# COMPACT_ATOMS: atom_id res chain seq x y z
N PRO A 1 10.80 -0.93 -14.10
CA PRO A 1 10.05 0.20 -13.55
C PRO A 1 10.24 0.27 -12.03
N THR A 2 10.31 1.47 -11.49
CA THR A 2 10.41 1.77 -10.07
C THR A 2 9.07 2.32 -9.54
N ASN A 3 8.94 2.47 -8.22
CA ASN A 3 7.77 3.14 -7.63
C ASN A 3 7.61 4.57 -8.17
N GLY A 4 8.71 5.28 -8.38
CA GLY A 4 8.69 6.63 -8.95
C GLY A 4 8.23 6.66 -10.42
N ASP A 5 8.58 5.63 -11.22
CA ASP A 5 8.03 5.49 -12.58
C ASP A 5 6.53 5.28 -12.53
N LEU A 6 6.07 4.37 -11.67
CA LEU A 6 4.67 4.01 -11.52
C LEU A 6 3.80 5.23 -11.17
N ILE A 7 4.16 5.99 -10.15
CA ILE A 7 3.40 7.19 -9.74
C ILE A 7 3.44 8.28 -10.81
N ALA A 8 4.58 8.47 -11.49
CA ALA A 8 4.68 9.45 -12.57
C ALA A 8 3.80 9.07 -13.76
N ASP A 9 3.62 7.78 -14.05
CA ASP A 9 2.72 7.32 -15.10
C ASP A 9 1.25 7.44 -14.67
N VAL A 10 0.92 7.11 -13.43
CA VAL A 10 -0.44 7.30 -12.89
C VAL A 10 -0.84 8.78 -12.87
N ALA A 11 0.08 9.70 -12.55
CA ALA A 11 -0.16 11.14 -12.54
C ALA A 11 -0.41 11.74 -13.94
N LYS A 12 -0.10 11.01 -15.01
CA LYS A 12 -0.50 11.39 -16.39
C LYS A 12 -1.95 11.04 -16.71
N LEU A 13 -2.52 10.07 -16.00
CA LEU A 13 -3.87 9.55 -16.23
C LEU A 13 -4.89 10.14 -15.25
N TYR A 14 -4.46 10.45 -14.03
CA TYR A 14 -5.30 10.94 -12.95
C TYR A 14 -4.78 12.27 -12.42
N ASP A 15 -5.68 13.23 -12.26
CA ASP A 15 -5.39 14.45 -11.51
C ASP A 15 -5.33 14.12 -10.01
N PHE A 16 -4.19 14.37 -9.38
CA PHE A 16 -4.00 14.13 -7.94
C PHE A 16 -4.61 15.24 -7.08
N GLY A 17 -5.06 16.33 -7.69
CA GLY A 17 -5.59 17.50 -6.98
C GLY A 17 -4.51 18.30 -6.27
N GLU A 18 -4.95 19.19 -5.40
CA GLU A 18 -4.04 20.12 -4.71
C GLU A 18 -3.36 19.49 -3.51
N ARG A 19 -4.10 18.70 -2.71
CA ARG A 19 -3.63 18.15 -1.43
C ARG A 19 -3.53 16.64 -1.46
N VAL A 20 -2.31 16.14 -1.39
CA VAL A 20 -1.99 14.71 -1.48
C VAL A 20 -1.40 14.21 -0.16
N LEU A 21 -1.87 13.08 0.33
CA LEU A 21 -1.28 12.37 1.47
C LEU A 21 -0.53 11.13 0.98
N ASP A 22 0.73 10.98 1.37
CA ASP A 22 1.41 9.69 1.43
C ASP A 22 1.32 9.16 2.86
N ALA A 23 0.51 8.12 3.07
CA ALA A 23 0.25 7.57 4.39
C ALA A 23 1.37 6.67 4.92
N THR A 24 2.33 6.30 4.08
CA THR A 24 3.43 5.36 4.36
C THR A 24 4.70 5.74 3.61
N TYR A 25 5.20 6.93 3.88
CA TYR A 25 6.23 7.63 3.10
C TYR A 25 7.55 6.86 2.97
N GLY A 26 7.99 6.19 4.05
CA GLY A 26 9.26 5.47 4.09
C GLY A 26 10.45 6.35 3.71
N ARG A 27 11.05 6.03 2.56
CA ARG A 27 12.18 6.79 2.00
C ARG A 27 11.78 7.68 0.83
N GLY A 28 10.52 8.00 0.66
CA GLY A 28 10.00 8.87 -0.39
C GLY A 28 10.17 8.37 -1.83
N ARG A 29 10.34 7.07 -2.03
CA ARG A 29 10.66 6.50 -3.35
C ARG A 29 9.57 6.65 -4.40
N PHE A 30 8.33 6.85 -3.98
CA PHE A 30 7.23 7.16 -4.89
C PHE A 30 7.43 8.52 -5.57
N TRP A 31 8.03 9.51 -4.90
CA TRP A 31 8.02 10.91 -5.27
C TRP A 31 9.31 11.41 -5.94
N ILE A 32 10.17 10.48 -6.38
CA ILE A 32 11.45 10.83 -7.03
C ILE A 32 11.25 11.45 -8.41
N LYS A 33 10.24 10.99 -9.17
CA LYS A 33 9.99 11.42 -10.56
C LYS A 33 8.79 12.35 -10.72
N TYR A 34 7.90 12.38 -9.76
CA TYR A 34 6.75 13.26 -9.69
C TYR A 34 6.51 13.62 -8.24
N ARG A 35 6.29 14.87 -7.94
CA ARG A 35 5.95 15.34 -6.60
C ARG A 35 4.83 16.38 -6.69
N PRO A 36 3.66 16.15 -6.07
CA PRO A 36 2.58 17.14 -6.06
C PRO A 36 2.98 18.37 -5.24
N PRO A 37 2.41 19.56 -5.53
CA PRO A 37 2.77 20.81 -4.87
C PRO A 37 2.56 20.79 -3.35
N ALA A 38 1.46 20.19 -2.89
CA ALA A 38 1.12 20.07 -1.46
C ALA A 38 1.08 18.59 -1.04
N LEU A 39 2.26 17.96 -1.00
CA LEU A 39 2.42 16.61 -0.48
C LEU A 39 2.58 16.67 1.03
N VAL A 40 1.65 16.02 1.75
CA VAL A 40 1.74 15.74 3.18
C VAL A 40 2.25 14.31 3.33
N THR A 41 3.29 14.13 4.14
CA THR A 41 3.91 12.83 4.34
C THR A 41 3.67 12.31 5.75
N ASN A 42 3.42 11.02 5.86
CA ASN A 42 3.23 10.32 7.13
C ASN A 42 3.97 8.98 7.10
N ASP A 43 4.60 8.63 8.20
CA ASP A 43 5.15 7.29 8.44
C ASP A 43 5.15 7.02 9.93
N LEU A 44 4.87 5.78 10.35
CA LEU A 44 4.90 5.42 11.76
C LEU A 44 6.33 5.36 12.31
N ASP A 45 7.32 5.10 11.44
CA ASP A 45 8.74 5.11 11.78
C ASP A 45 9.20 6.55 12.11
N PRO A 46 9.60 6.84 13.36
CA PRO A 46 10.06 8.19 13.73
C PRO A 46 11.38 8.58 13.05
N ASP A 47 12.12 7.60 12.50
CA ASP A 47 13.37 7.84 11.77
C ASP A 47 13.13 8.11 10.27
N ALA A 48 11.88 7.97 9.80
CA ALA A 48 11.51 8.36 8.44
C ALA A 48 11.49 9.90 8.31
N GLU A 49 11.97 10.40 7.17
CA GLU A 49 11.92 11.85 6.84
C GLU A 49 10.49 12.28 6.43
N ALA A 50 9.50 11.98 7.27
CA ALA A 50 8.10 12.31 7.08
C ALA A 50 7.68 13.51 7.95
N ASP A 51 6.68 14.29 7.48
CA ASP A 51 6.16 15.44 8.23
C ASP A 51 5.39 15.02 9.48
N ASN A 52 4.84 13.80 9.48
CA ASN A 52 3.98 13.27 10.54
C ASN A 52 4.32 11.80 10.83
N HIS A 53 4.03 11.36 12.10
CA HIS A 53 4.33 10.00 12.57
C HIS A 53 3.09 9.36 13.22
N TYR A 54 2.01 9.26 12.45
CA TYR A 54 0.76 8.64 12.90
C TYR A 54 0.62 7.21 12.40
N ASP A 55 -0.06 6.39 13.18
CA ASP A 55 -0.51 5.08 12.71
C ASP A 55 -1.51 5.25 11.56
N PHE A 56 -1.20 4.69 10.41
CA PHE A 56 -2.05 4.80 9.21
C PHE A 56 -3.44 4.17 9.40
N ARG A 57 -3.66 3.40 10.46
CA ARG A 57 -4.97 2.86 10.84
C ARG A 57 -5.82 3.86 11.64
N ARG A 58 -5.23 4.98 12.08
CA ARG A 58 -5.88 6.01 12.91
C ARG A 58 -5.30 7.39 12.61
N LEU A 59 -5.61 7.88 11.43
CA LEU A 59 -5.12 9.19 10.97
C LEU A 59 -5.90 10.33 11.65
N PRO A 60 -5.25 11.41 12.12
CA PRO A 60 -5.90 12.47 12.87
C PRO A 60 -6.74 13.42 12.00
N TRP A 61 -6.71 13.26 10.70
CA TRP A 61 -7.40 14.17 9.78
C TRP A 61 -8.89 13.83 9.64
N PRO A 62 -9.76 14.85 9.43
CA PRO A 62 -11.17 14.65 9.12
C PRO A 62 -11.40 13.81 7.86
N ASN A 63 -12.64 13.34 7.67
CA ASN A 63 -13.04 12.66 6.45
C ASN A 63 -12.77 13.55 5.23
N GLN A 64 -12.31 12.96 4.13
CA GLN A 64 -12.14 13.63 2.84
C GLN A 64 -11.24 14.88 2.90
N SER A 65 -10.16 14.81 3.70
CA SER A 65 -9.20 15.91 3.90
C SER A 65 -8.18 16.05 2.77
N PHE A 66 -8.01 15.02 1.95
CA PHE A 66 -7.02 14.98 0.88
C PHE A 66 -7.66 14.63 -0.45
N ASP A 67 -7.31 15.34 -1.51
CA ASP A 67 -7.81 15.03 -2.86
C ASP A 67 -7.37 13.63 -3.28
N THR A 68 -6.12 13.30 -3.01
CA THR A 68 -5.55 11.96 -3.25
C THR A 68 -4.83 11.44 -2.02
N VAL A 69 -4.98 10.13 -1.77
CA VAL A 69 -4.21 9.40 -0.75
C VAL A 69 -3.45 8.26 -1.41
N VAL A 70 -2.16 8.13 -1.08
CA VAL A 70 -1.30 7.00 -1.50
C VAL A 70 -0.95 6.16 -0.28
N PHE A 71 -1.11 4.85 -0.40
CA PHE A 71 -0.88 3.88 0.66
C PHE A 71 -0.05 2.70 0.14
N ASP A 72 1.21 2.58 0.58
CA ASP A 72 2.13 1.46 0.30
C ASP A 72 2.45 0.73 1.61
N PRO A 73 1.48 -0.05 2.17
CA PRO A 73 1.67 -0.70 3.46
C PRO A 73 2.78 -1.77 3.39
N PRO A 74 3.26 -2.24 4.54
CA PRO A 74 4.16 -3.37 4.63
C PRO A 74 3.45 -4.67 4.20
N TYR A 75 3.25 -4.85 2.90
CA TYR A 75 2.45 -5.92 2.30
C TYR A 75 3.09 -7.32 2.32
N LYS A 76 4.32 -7.49 2.80
CA LYS A 76 4.98 -8.79 2.85
C LYS A 76 4.37 -9.66 3.97
N LEU A 77 3.71 -10.76 3.57
CA LEU A 77 3.00 -11.66 4.49
C LEU A 77 3.87 -12.77 5.07
N SER A 78 4.95 -13.16 4.38
CA SER A 78 5.88 -14.19 4.82
C SER A 78 7.30 -13.63 4.86
N GLY A 79 8.00 -13.95 5.90
CA GLY A 79 9.43 -13.69 6.07
C GLY A 79 9.88 -14.45 7.30
N THR A 80 11.17 -14.75 7.40
CA THR A 80 11.76 -15.27 8.60
C THR A 80 11.37 -14.31 9.74
N PRO A 81 10.92 -14.79 10.89
CA PRO A 81 10.79 -13.97 12.09
C PRO A 81 12.18 -13.67 12.67
N ALA A 82 13.14 -13.28 11.84
CA ALA A 82 14.19 -12.45 12.32
C ALA A 82 13.49 -11.16 12.72
N LEU A 83 13.55 -10.81 13.98
CA LEU A 83 13.42 -9.44 14.45
C LEU A 83 14.30 -8.59 13.55
N GLY A 84 13.78 -8.18 12.44
CA GLY A 84 14.48 -7.42 11.45
C GLY A 84 13.85 -6.05 11.44
N ASP A 85 14.64 -5.05 11.22
CA ASP A 85 14.39 -3.61 11.13
C ASP A 85 12.99 -3.17 10.65
N PHE A 86 12.22 -4.08 10.08
CA PHE A 86 10.92 -3.83 9.49
C PHE A 86 9.75 -3.93 10.48
N ASP A 87 9.79 -4.90 11.39
CA ASP A 87 8.71 -5.12 12.36
C ASP A 87 8.84 -4.13 13.54
N ASP A 88 10.08 -3.75 13.90
CA ASP A 88 10.36 -2.74 14.93
C ASP A 88 9.89 -1.34 14.48
N ARG A 89 10.01 -1.01 13.18
CA ARG A 89 9.56 0.27 12.62
C ARG A 89 8.06 0.51 12.72
N TYR A 90 7.27 -0.55 12.72
CA TYR A 90 5.81 -0.46 12.82
C TYR A 90 5.28 -0.79 14.22
N GLY A 91 6.15 -0.77 15.26
CA GLY A 91 5.77 -1.03 16.64
C GLY A 91 5.28 -2.46 16.87
N LEU A 92 5.65 -3.39 15.99
CA LEU A 92 5.22 -4.77 16.02
C LEU A 92 6.20 -5.58 16.86
N SER A 93 6.01 -5.57 18.18
CA SER A 93 6.86 -6.25 19.15
C SER A 93 6.80 -7.79 19.09
N ARG A 94 6.09 -8.39 18.14
CA ARG A 94 5.99 -9.84 17.94
C ARG A 94 5.90 -10.21 16.46
N PRO A 95 6.44 -11.39 16.05
CA PRO A 95 6.22 -11.92 14.70
C PRO A 95 4.71 -12.03 14.44
N GLN A 96 4.21 -11.23 13.52
CA GLN A 96 2.78 -11.25 13.16
C GLN A 96 2.48 -12.42 12.24
N ARG A 97 1.35 -13.07 12.48
CA ARG A 97 0.78 -14.04 11.55
C ARG A 97 0.35 -13.30 10.28
N TRP A 98 0.29 -13.99 9.16
CA TRP A 98 -0.17 -13.40 7.90
C TRP A 98 -1.60 -12.84 8.00
N GLN A 99 -2.46 -13.42 8.84
CA GLN A 99 -3.82 -12.91 9.09
C GLN A 99 -3.79 -11.51 9.70
N ASP A 100 -2.98 -11.32 10.74
CA ASP A 100 -2.86 -10.04 11.46
C ASP A 100 -2.35 -8.94 10.49
N ARG A 101 -1.46 -9.30 9.55
CA ARG A 101 -0.99 -8.39 8.50
C ARG A 101 -2.05 -8.06 7.46
N MET A 102 -2.86 -9.04 7.07
CA MET A 102 -3.99 -8.81 6.15
C MET A 102 -5.02 -7.87 6.77
N GLU A 103 -5.36 -8.07 8.05
CA GLU A 103 -6.26 -7.20 8.81
C GLU A 103 -5.70 -5.77 8.92
N MET A 104 -4.42 -5.63 9.28
CA MET A 104 -3.73 -4.33 9.33
C MET A 104 -3.78 -3.58 7.99
N ILE A 105 -3.62 -4.29 6.87
CA ILE A 105 -3.69 -3.71 5.53
C ILE A 105 -5.13 -3.27 5.22
N ALA A 106 -6.13 -4.08 5.58
CA ALA A 106 -7.55 -3.75 5.39
C ALA A 106 -7.94 -2.51 6.19
N ASP A 107 -7.57 -2.46 7.47
CA ASP A 107 -7.84 -1.32 8.36
C ASP A 107 -7.18 -0.03 7.85
N GLY A 108 -5.92 -0.14 7.43
CA GLY A 108 -5.20 1.00 6.84
C GLY A 108 -5.82 1.47 5.53
N ALA A 109 -6.23 0.55 4.65
CA ALA A 109 -6.89 0.90 3.40
C ALA A 109 -8.24 1.61 3.65
N TRP A 110 -9.03 1.10 4.62
CA TRP A 110 -10.28 1.75 5.05
C TRP A 110 -10.05 3.16 5.59
N GLU A 111 -9.06 3.33 6.47
CA GLU A 111 -8.76 4.65 7.05
C GLU A 111 -8.22 5.62 5.99
N CYS A 112 -7.38 5.16 5.07
CA CYS A 112 -6.96 5.94 3.92
C CYS A 112 -8.14 6.32 3.02
N ALA A 113 -9.09 5.40 2.79
CA ALA A 113 -10.33 5.69 2.07
C ALA A 113 -11.19 6.73 2.79
N ARG A 114 -11.25 6.73 4.13
CA ARG A 114 -11.98 7.72 4.92
C ARG A 114 -11.46 9.14 4.68
N VAL A 115 -10.13 9.32 4.67
CA VAL A 115 -9.52 10.65 4.52
C VAL A 115 -9.34 11.08 3.06
N ALA A 116 -9.44 10.17 2.09
CA ALA A 116 -9.40 10.47 0.66
C ALA A 116 -10.73 11.09 0.20
N LYS A 117 -10.66 12.19 -0.55
CA LYS A 117 -11.83 12.87 -1.14
C LYS A 117 -12.19 12.31 -2.50
N ASN A 118 -11.21 12.14 -3.39
CA ASN A 118 -11.43 11.76 -4.78
C ASN A 118 -10.74 10.44 -5.12
N LEU A 119 -9.41 10.36 -4.97
CA LEU A 119 -8.57 9.26 -5.43
C LEU A 119 -7.86 8.58 -4.26
N LEU A 120 -7.89 7.25 -4.25
CA LEU A 120 -7.08 6.43 -3.35
C LEU A 120 -6.22 5.47 -4.19
N LEU A 121 -4.94 5.46 -3.95
CA LEU A 121 -3.98 4.55 -4.59
C LEU A 121 -3.41 3.61 -3.53
N VAL A 122 -3.65 2.31 -3.67
CA VAL A 122 -3.17 1.30 -2.71
C VAL A 122 -2.25 0.31 -3.39
N LYS A 123 -1.02 0.22 -2.92
CA LYS A 123 -0.08 -0.80 -3.39
C LYS A 123 -0.19 -2.06 -2.55
N CYS A 124 -0.26 -3.20 -3.22
CA CYS A 124 -0.40 -4.50 -2.58
C CYS A 124 0.27 -5.60 -3.42
N GLN A 125 0.35 -6.80 -2.86
CA GLN A 125 0.90 -7.95 -3.56
C GLN A 125 0.21 -9.24 -3.10
N ASP A 126 -0.39 -9.97 -4.04
CA ASP A 126 -0.90 -11.31 -3.78
C ASP A 126 0.27 -12.28 -3.56
N GLN A 127 0.22 -13.09 -2.52
CA GLN A 127 1.33 -13.93 -2.10
C GLN A 127 0.90 -15.37 -1.77
N VAL A 128 1.79 -16.33 -2.03
CA VAL A 128 1.61 -17.70 -1.57
C VAL A 128 2.18 -17.84 -0.16
N VAL A 129 1.32 -18.11 0.81
CA VAL A 129 1.68 -18.35 2.21
C VAL A 129 1.06 -19.66 2.69
N ALA A 130 1.87 -20.53 3.29
CA ALA A 130 1.44 -21.86 3.74
C ALA A 130 0.72 -22.66 2.63
N GLY A 131 1.26 -22.61 1.40
CA GLY A 131 0.75 -23.38 0.25
C GLY A 131 -0.56 -22.89 -0.35
N LYS A 132 -1.06 -21.71 0.05
CA LYS A 132 -2.28 -21.08 -0.49
C LYS A 132 -2.01 -19.64 -0.93
N VAL A 133 -2.67 -19.20 -1.99
CA VAL A 133 -2.66 -17.79 -2.40
C VAL A 133 -3.44 -16.98 -1.37
N ARG A 134 -2.84 -15.88 -0.93
CA ARG A 134 -3.46 -14.86 -0.09
C ARG A 134 -3.66 -13.61 -0.94
N TRP A 135 -4.91 -13.31 -1.21
CA TRP A 135 -5.32 -12.27 -2.13
C TRP A 135 -5.43 -10.92 -1.41
N GLN A 136 -4.29 -10.20 -1.29
CA GLN A 136 -4.32 -8.84 -0.74
C GLN A 136 -5.14 -7.90 -1.60
N THR A 137 -5.09 -8.07 -2.93
CA THR A 137 -5.88 -7.26 -3.86
C THR A 137 -7.37 -7.34 -3.51
N LEU A 138 -7.91 -8.55 -3.30
CA LEU A 138 -9.32 -8.73 -2.92
C LEU A 138 -9.61 -8.13 -1.54
N THR A 139 -8.74 -8.37 -0.56
CA THR A 139 -8.89 -7.82 0.79
C THR A 139 -8.98 -6.28 0.78
N VAL A 140 -8.12 -5.62 0.01
CA VAL A 140 -8.15 -4.16 -0.13
C VAL A 140 -9.43 -3.70 -0.83
N ILE A 141 -9.81 -4.36 -1.94
CA ILE A 141 -11.03 -4.02 -2.67
C ILE A 141 -12.26 -4.13 -1.76
N GLU A 142 -12.40 -5.25 -1.04
CA GLU A 142 -13.52 -5.48 -0.12
C GLU A 142 -13.55 -4.45 1.03
N ALA A 143 -12.38 -4.11 1.59
CA ALA A 143 -12.28 -3.15 2.68
C ALA A 143 -12.79 -1.75 2.29
N VAL A 144 -12.50 -1.28 1.07
CA VAL A 144 -12.85 0.08 0.65
C VAL A 144 -14.15 0.18 -0.16
N ALA A 145 -14.70 -0.95 -0.61
CA ALA A 145 -15.90 -1.04 -1.46
C ALA A 145 -17.12 -0.24 -0.98
N PRO A 146 -17.39 -0.08 0.34
CA PRO A 146 -18.53 0.71 0.80
C PRO A 146 -18.48 2.19 0.36
N VAL A 147 -17.29 2.76 0.18
CA VAL A 147 -17.11 4.20 -0.08
C VAL A 147 -16.32 4.49 -1.36
N MET A 148 -15.59 3.52 -1.89
CA MET A 148 -14.74 3.66 -3.06
C MET A 148 -15.14 2.65 -4.14
N GLU A 149 -14.87 2.99 -5.41
CA GLU A 149 -15.00 2.10 -6.57
C GLU A 149 -13.61 1.87 -7.16
N LEU A 150 -13.28 0.61 -7.45
CA LEU A 150 -12.06 0.27 -8.19
C LEU A 150 -12.22 0.74 -9.64
N VAL A 151 -11.36 1.66 -10.05
CA VAL A 151 -11.39 2.23 -11.42
C VAL A 151 -10.20 1.79 -12.26
N ASP A 152 -9.08 1.42 -11.64
CA ASP A 152 -7.90 0.99 -12.41
C ASP A 152 -6.98 0.08 -11.59
N ARG A 153 -6.13 -0.65 -12.34
CA ARG A 153 -5.13 -1.56 -11.79
C ARG A 153 -3.83 -1.45 -12.59
N PHE A 154 -2.74 -1.14 -11.92
CA PHE A 154 -1.40 -1.02 -12.50
C PHE A 154 -0.50 -2.14 -11.97
N ASP A 155 -0.08 -3.06 -12.82
CA ASP A 155 0.80 -4.15 -12.44
C ASP A 155 2.27 -3.79 -12.70
N MET A 156 3.04 -3.73 -11.63
CA MET A 156 4.48 -3.55 -11.70
C MET A 156 5.17 -4.92 -11.70
N ILE A 157 5.59 -5.37 -12.86
CA ILE A 157 6.24 -6.68 -13.04
C ILE A 157 7.73 -6.56 -12.70
N GLY A 158 8.14 -7.26 -11.65
CA GLY A 158 9.54 -7.35 -11.23
C GLY A 158 10.37 -8.34 -12.05
N GLY A 159 11.68 -8.28 -11.89
CA GLY A 159 12.61 -9.21 -12.51
C GLY A 159 12.39 -10.67 -12.08
N SER A 160 13.09 -11.58 -12.76
CA SER A 160 13.00 -13.03 -12.49
C SER A 160 13.36 -13.35 -11.04
N ARG A 161 12.48 -14.07 -10.34
CA ARG A 161 12.81 -14.71 -9.06
C ARG A 161 13.06 -16.20 -9.30
N PRO A 162 14.11 -16.79 -8.71
CA PRO A 162 14.32 -18.22 -8.79
C PRO A 162 13.09 -18.97 -8.29
N GLN A 163 12.61 -19.94 -9.07
CA GLN A 163 11.61 -20.89 -8.62
C GLN A 163 12.32 -21.95 -7.77
N PRO A 164 11.74 -22.43 -6.66
CA PRO A 164 12.33 -23.52 -5.90
C PRO A 164 12.37 -24.79 -6.79
N GLY A 165 13.59 -25.27 -7.07
CA GLY A 165 13.81 -26.38 -8.02
C GLY A 165 13.25 -27.74 -7.58
N ASP A 166 13.14 -28.01 -6.27
CA ASP A 166 12.95 -29.39 -5.74
C ASP A 166 11.63 -29.61 -4.99
N ARG A 167 10.70 -28.66 -5.02
CA ARG A 167 9.40 -28.83 -4.36
C ARG A 167 8.24 -28.61 -5.32
N PRO A 168 7.24 -29.52 -5.31
CA PRO A 168 6.06 -29.33 -6.16
C PRO A 168 5.36 -28.01 -5.79
N GLN A 169 5.32 -27.10 -6.74
CA GLN A 169 4.67 -25.81 -6.59
C GLN A 169 3.21 -25.93 -7.06
N ARG A 170 2.27 -25.73 -6.14
CA ARG A 170 0.82 -25.83 -6.44
C ARG A 170 0.24 -24.52 -7.00
N HIS A 171 0.91 -23.39 -6.79
CA HIS A 171 0.44 -22.08 -7.20
C HIS A 171 1.58 -21.25 -7.83
N ALA A 172 1.25 -20.50 -8.86
CA ALA A 172 2.19 -19.55 -9.44
C ALA A 172 2.57 -18.47 -8.40
N ARG A 173 3.87 -18.15 -8.31
CA ARG A 173 4.34 -17.02 -7.50
C ARG A 173 4.29 -15.78 -8.34
N GLY A 174 3.48 -14.80 -7.94
CA GLY A 174 3.44 -13.48 -8.55
C GLY A 174 4.82 -12.80 -8.53
N ARG A 175 5.23 -12.20 -9.64
CA ARG A 175 6.54 -11.56 -9.82
C ARG A 175 6.50 -10.05 -9.64
N GLY A 176 5.41 -9.49 -9.18
CA GLY A 176 5.21 -8.04 -9.11
C GLY A 176 4.35 -7.63 -7.94
N SER A 177 4.21 -6.33 -7.82
CA SER A 177 3.21 -5.69 -6.97
C SER A 177 2.18 -5.00 -7.86
N THR A 178 1.00 -4.78 -7.30
CA THR A 178 -0.11 -4.11 -7.96
C THR A 178 -0.40 -2.81 -7.25
N LEU A 179 -0.61 -1.73 -8.00
CA LEU A 179 -1.22 -0.50 -7.50
C LEU A 179 -2.67 -0.49 -7.94
N LEU A 180 -3.60 -0.47 -6.99
CA LEU A 180 -5.03 -0.36 -7.23
C LEU A 180 -5.42 1.12 -7.13
N GLY A 181 -6.14 1.62 -8.13
CA GLY A 181 -6.71 2.96 -8.17
C GLY A 181 -8.20 2.92 -7.87
N PHE A 182 -8.63 3.71 -6.88
CA PHE A 182 -10.02 3.81 -6.48
C PHE A 182 -10.49 5.25 -6.55
N GLN A 183 -11.72 5.46 -6.99
CA GLN A 183 -12.41 6.74 -6.91
C GLN A 183 -13.57 6.67 -5.93
N ARG A 184 -13.88 7.81 -5.29
CA ARG A 184 -15.02 7.88 -4.38
C ARG A 184 -16.31 7.70 -5.17
N ARG A 185 -17.19 6.84 -4.66
CA ARG A 185 -18.54 6.69 -5.22
C ARG A 185 -19.26 8.03 -5.13
N GLY A 186 -19.86 8.45 -6.23
CA GLY A 186 -20.74 9.61 -6.24
C GLY A 186 -21.89 9.39 -5.25
N GLY A 187 -22.12 10.37 -4.39
CA GLY A 187 -23.31 10.41 -3.55
C GLY A 187 -24.58 10.75 -4.36
#